data_d5fce6ba2fce6915416141f4ab8102d2
#
_entry.id   d5fce6ba2fce6915416141f4ab8102d2
#
_cell.length_a   1.000
_cell.length_b   1.000
_cell.length_c   1.000
_cell.angle_alpha   90.00
_cell.angle_beta   90.00
_cell.angle_gamma   90.00
#
_symmetry.space_group_name_H-M   'P 1'
#
loop_
_entity.id
_entity.type
_entity.pdbx_description
1 polymer ?
#
loop_
_entity_poly.entity_id
_entity_poly.type
_entity_poly.pdbx_seq_one_letter_code
_entity_poly.pdbx_strand_id
1 'polypeptide(L)'
;VAERILMIDGVPLHTLSSMLGATRLTEDESIPAAQAMVDGIIADLEAMHANAGETLAAAESADDRGTANLLDDLRDGMEKDLWMLNAWKREAEKAWS
;
A
#
# COMPACT_ATOMS: atom_id res chain seq x y z
N VAL A 1 6.42 -14.78 5.60
CA VAL A 1 7.29 -14.22 4.56
C VAL A 1 6.55 -13.13 3.79
N ALA A 2 5.34 -13.41 3.30
CA ALA A 2 4.53 -12.40 2.64
C ALA A 2 4.19 -11.23 3.57
N GLU A 3 4.00 -11.50 4.84
CA GLU A 3 3.70 -10.47 5.84
C GLU A 3 4.82 -9.46 6.02
N ARG A 4 6.07 -9.90 5.91
CA ARG A 4 7.23 -9.02 6.03
C ARG A 4 7.32 -8.04 4.87
N ILE A 5 6.90 -8.47 3.69
CA ILE A 5 6.97 -7.65 2.49
C ILE A 5 5.89 -6.57 2.50
N LEU A 6 4.78 -6.83 3.22
CA LEU A 6 3.67 -5.88 3.36
C LEU A 6 3.83 -4.94 4.55
N MET A 7 5.06 -4.77 5.05
CA MET A 7 5.35 -3.85 6.14
C MET A 7 6.07 -2.61 5.63
N ILE A 8 5.68 -1.45 6.15
CA ILE A 8 6.35 -0.18 5.89
C ILE A 8 6.79 0.38 7.24
N ASP A 9 8.09 0.63 7.37
CA ASP A 9 8.70 1.12 8.61
C ASP A 9 8.35 0.26 9.83
N GLY A 10 8.28 -1.05 9.62
CA GLY A 10 7.98 -2.00 10.68
C GLY A 10 6.50 -2.15 11.00
N VAL A 11 5.62 -1.47 10.27
CA VAL A 11 4.17 -1.51 10.53
C VAL A 11 3.46 -2.28 9.41
N PRO A 12 2.66 -3.32 9.74
CA PRO A 12 1.88 -4.01 8.72
C PRO A 12 0.90 -3.05 8.04
N LEU A 13 0.78 -3.15 6.72
CA LEU A 13 -0.06 -2.24 5.92
C LEU A 13 -1.53 -2.25 6.36
N HIS A 14 -2.08 -3.42 6.66
CA HIS A 14 -3.48 -3.49 7.10
C HIS A 14 -3.71 -2.79 8.45
N THR A 15 -2.73 -2.84 9.35
CA THR A 15 -2.78 -2.14 10.63
C THR A 15 -2.72 -0.63 10.39
N LEU A 16 -1.85 -0.21 9.49
CA LEU A 16 -1.70 1.19 9.15
C LEU A 16 -3.00 1.74 8.55
N SER A 17 -3.64 1.00 7.65
CA SER A 17 -4.93 1.38 7.07
C SER A 17 -6.00 1.54 8.14
N SER A 18 -6.03 0.63 9.13
CA SER A 18 -6.97 0.72 10.25
C SER A 18 -6.71 1.95 11.11
N MET A 19 -5.45 2.25 11.39
CA MET A 19 -5.06 3.42 12.15
C MET A 19 -5.44 4.72 11.44
N LEU A 20 -5.23 4.78 10.13
CA LEU A 20 -5.60 5.92 9.31
C LEU A 20 -7.11 6.13 9.30
N GLY A 21 -7.88 5.04 9.21
CA GLY A 21 -9.33 5.11 9.28
C GLY A 21 -9.82 5.65 10.62
N ALA A 22 -9.20 5.24 11.71
CA ALA A 22 -9.51 5.75 13.04
C ALA A 22 -9.10 7.23 13.19
N THR A 23 -7.93 7.59 12.69
CA THR A 23 -7.41 8.96 12.74
C THR A 23 -8.34 9.93 12.03
N ARG A 24 -8.98 9.48 10.96
CA ARG A 24 -9.93 10.30 10.20
C ARG A 24 -11.09 10.82 11.07
N LEU A 25 -11.43 10.08 12.11
CA LEU A 25 -12.52 10.44 13.02
C LEU A 25 -12.10 11.38 14.15
N THR A 26 -10.82 11.74 14.22
CA THR A 26 -10.30 12.62 15.25
C THR A 26 -10.30 14.09 14.79
N GLU A 27 -9.41 14.90 15.30
CA GLU A 27 -9.43 16.33 15.08
C GLU A 27 -9.05 16.75 13.65
N ASP A 28 -9.62 17.85 13.19
CA ASP A 28 -9.36 18.45 11.87
C ASP A 28 -7.86 18.68 11.63
N GLU A 29 -7.14 19.05 12.67
CA GLU A 29 -5.71 19.38 12.59
C GLU A 29 -4.84 18.20 12.17
N SER A 30 -5.30 16.97 12.48
CA SER A 30 -4.54 15.77 12.15
C SER A 30 -4.76 15.30 10.71
N ILE A 31 -5.80 15.79 10.04
CA ILE A 31 -6.15 15.35 8.70
C ILE A 31 -5.09 15.68 7.65
N PRO A 32 -4.57 16.93 7.58
CA PRO A 32 -3.51 17.22 6.60
C PRO A 32 -2.25 16.37 6.80
N ALA A 33 -1.87 16.10 8.05
CA ALA A 33 -0.73 15.24 8.35
C ALA A 33 -1.00 13.79 7.92
N ALA A 34 -2.21 13.31 8.17
CA ALA A 34 -2.62 11.96 7.76
C ALA A 34 -2.63 11.84 6.24
N GLN A 35 -3.12 12.86 5.52
CA GLN A 35 -3.11 12.86 4.06
C GLN A 35 -1.70 12.83 3.50
N ALA A 36 -0.78 13.61 4.07
CA ALA A 36 0.62 13.61 3.65
C ALA A 36 1.25 12.23 3.86
N MET A 37 0.95 11.58 5.00
CA MET A 37 1.44 10.24 5.29
C MET A 37 0.89 9.22 4.30
N VAL A 38 -0.40 9.31 3.99
CA VAL A 38 -1.04 8.42 3.00
C VAL A 38 -0.42 8.60 1.62
N ASP A 39 -0.18 9.84 1.20
CA ASP A 39 0.47 10.12 -0.09
C ASP A 39 1.85 9.48 -0.16
N GLY A 40 2.62 9.55 0.93
CA GLY A 40 3.93 8.90 0.99
C GLY A 40 3.83 7.39 0.88
N ILE A 41 2.86 6.79 1.57
CA ILE A 41 2.64 5.35 1.52
C ILE A 41 2.22 4.91 0.13
N ILE A 42 1.33 5.66 -0.51
CA ILE A 42 0.89 5.36 -1.88
C ILE A 42 2.08 5.39 -2.82
N ALA A 43 2.93 6.41 -2.73
CA ALA A 43 4.13 6.50 -3.58
C ALA A 43 5.07 5.32 -3.35
N ASP A 44 5.27 4.93 -2.09
CA ASP A 44 6.13 3.78 -1.76
C ASP A 44 5.53 2.47 -2.29
N LEU A 45 4.22 2.28 -2.14
CA LEU A 45 3.54 1.08 -2.66
C LEU A 45 3.62 1.01 -4.18
N GLU A 46 3.45 2.14 -4.87
CA GLU A 46 3.57 2.18 -6.32
C GLU A 46 4.98 1.81 -6.78
N ALA A 47 6.00 2.31 -6.07
CA ALA A 47 7.41 1.96 -6.36
C ALA A 47 7.66 0.48 -6.11
N MET A 48 7.17 -0.06 -4.99
CA MET A 48 7.31 -1.48 -4.67
C MET A 48 6.58 -2.36 -5.67
N HIS A 49 5.40 -1.96 -6.10
CA HIS A 49 4.62 -2.68 -7.10
C HIS A 49 5.37 -2.74 -8.43
N ALA A 50 5.97 -1.63 -8.84
CA ALA A 50 6.77 -1.58 -10.08
C ALA A 50 7.99 -2.50 -9.97
N ASN A 51 8.70 -2.45 -8.84
CA ASN A 51 9.86 -3.31 -8.60
C ASN A 51 9.47 -4.79 -8.58
N ALA A 52 8.34 -5.12 -7.96
CA ALA A 52 7.82 -6.49 -7.95
C ALA A 52 7.49 -6.97 -9.36
N GLY A 53 6.98 -6.07 -10.21
CA GLY A 53 6.70 -6.38 -11.61
C GLY A 53 7.96 -6.71 -12.41
N GLU A 54 9.03 -5.96 -12.20
CA GLU A 54 10.31 -6.22 -12.83
C GLU A 54 10.91 -7.56 -12.37
N THR A 55 10.83 -7.82 -11.08
CA THR A 55 11.32 -9.08 -10.51
C THR A 55 10.49 -10.26 -11.01
N LEU A 56 9.18 -10.07 -11.12
CA LEU A 56 8.27 -11.07 -11.67
C LEU A 56 8.67 -11.43 -13.12
N ALA A 57 8.94 -10.43 -13.95
CA ALA A 57 9.36 -10.66 -15.33
C ALA A 57 10.68 -11.44 -15.36
N ALA A 58 11.62 -11.13 -14.48
CA ALA A 58 12.89 -11.84 -14.38
C ALA A 58 12.68 -13.30 -13.94
N ALA A 59 11.78 -13.53 -12.98
CA ALA A 59 11.44 -14.86 -12.51
C ALA A 59 10.80 -15.71 -13.61
N GLU A 60 9.91 -15.10 -14.38
CA GLU A 60 9.26 -15.76 -15.52
C GLU A 60 10.28 -16.10 -16.60
N SER A 61 11.21 -15.21 -16.90
CA SER A 61 12.30 -15.47 -17.86
C SER A 61 13.21 -16.60 -17.41
N ALA A 62 13.41 -16.76 -16.10
CA ALA A 62 14.19 -17.83 -15.53
C ALA A 62 13.39 -19.12 -15.28
N ASP A 63 12.11 -19.13 -15.63
CA ASP A 63 11.18 -20.22 -15.38
C ASP A 63 11.06 -20.58 -13.90
N ASP A 64 11.20 -19.57 -13.04
CA ASP A 64 11.03 -19.73 -11.59
C ASP A 64 9.59 -19.45 -11.20
N ARG A 65 8.75 -20.48 -11.33
CA ARG A 65 7.31 -20.34 -11.11
C ARG A 65 6.94 -20.06 -9.66
N GLY A 66 7.70 -20.60 -8.72
CA GLY A 66 7.45 -20.38 -7.31
C GLY A 66 7.59 -18.91 -6.94
N THR A 67 8.68 -18.30 -7.38
CA THR A 67 8.91 -16.86 -7.17
C THR A 67 7.89 -16.04 -7.92
N ALA A 68 7.57 -16.40 -9.17
CA ALA A 68 6.58 -15.69 -9.97
C ALA A 68 5.21 -15.67 -9.30
N ASN A 69 4.76 -16.81 -8.78
CA ASN A 69 3.47 -16.93 -8.10
C ASN A 69 3.44 -16.10 -6.81
N LEU A 70 4.52 -16.12 -6.05
CA LEU A 70 4.62 -15.32 -4.84
C LEU A 70 4.54 -13.83 -5.15
N LEU A 71 5.23 -13.39 -6.20
CA LEU A 71 5.23 -11.99 -6.60
C LEU A 71 3.87 -11.55 -7.15
N ASP A 72 3.16 -12.43 -7.87
CA ASP A 72 1.79 -12.15 -8.32
C ASP A 72 0.86 -11.91 -7.14
N ASP A 73 0.91 -12.76 -6.14
CA ASP A 73 0.09 -12.62 -4.93
C ASP A 73 0.44 -11.32 -4.19
N LEU A 74 1.73 -11.01 -4.11
CA LEU A 74 2.19 -9.79 -3.47
C LEU A 74 1.67 -8.54 -4.19
N ARG A 75 1.74 -8.53 -5.52
CA ARG A 75 1.26 -7.42 -6.32
C ARG A 75 -0.25 -7.24 -6.18
N ASP A 76 -1.01 -8.34 -6.14
CA ASP A 76 -2.45 -8.29 -5.90
C ASP A 76 -2.77 -7.66 -4.56
N GLY A 77 -2.03 -8.01 -3.51
CA GLY A 77 -2.18 -7.40 -2.20
C GLY A 77 -1.88 -5.91 -2.19
N MET A 78 -0.81 -5.52 -2.88
CA MET A 78 -0.45 -4.10 -3.02
C MET A 78 -1.52 -3.32 -3.77
N GLU A 79 -2.10 -3.90 -4.82
CA GLU A 79 -3.17 -3.27 -5.59
C GLU A 79 -4.42 -3.03 -4.74
N LYS A 80 -4.77 -3.99 -3.90
CA LYS A 80 -5.89 -3.85 -2.97
C LYS A 80 -5.63 -2.74 -1.94
N ASP A 81 -4.42 -2.71 -1.40
CA ASP A 81 -4.03 -1.69 -0.43
C ASP A 81 -4.02 -0.30 -1.07
N LEU A 82 -3.52 -0.19 -2.30
CA LEU A 82 -3.55 1.06 -3.05
C LEU A 82 -4.98 1.51 -3.30
N TRP A 83 -5.86 0.57 -3.65
CA TRP A 83 -7.27 0.89 -3.86
C TRP A 83 -7.90 1.44 -2.58
N MET A 84 -7.65 0.80 -1.45
CA MET A 84 -8.18 1.23 -0.17
C MET A 84 -7.67 2.61 0.25
N LEU A 85 -6.36 2.83 0.09
CA LEU A 85 -5.75 4.10 0.46
C LEU A 85 -6.23 5.25 -0.43
N ASN A 86 -6.37 4.99 -1.73
CA ASN A 86 -6.91 5.99 -2.65
C ASN A 86 -8.38 6.29 -2.36
N ALA A 87 -9.15 5.28 -1.99
CA ALA A 87 -10.55 5.46 -1.60
C ALA A 87 -10.67 6.32 -0.34
N TRP A 88 -9.84 6.05 0.67
CA TRP A 88 -9.78 6.86 1.89
C TRP A 88 -9.45 8.32 1.56
N LYS A 89 -8.45 8.51 0.71
CA LYS A 89 -8.00 9.85 0.30
C LYS A 89 -9.12 10.63 -0.38
N ARG A 90 -9.86 9.99 -1.29
CA ARG A 90 -10.99 10.64 -1.96
C ARG A 90 -12.08 11.05 -0.99
N GLU A 91 -12.41 10.19 -0.03
CA GLU A 91 -13.40 10.51 0.98
C GLU A 91 -12.94 11.65 1.89
N ALA A 92 -11.68 11.64 2.28
CA ALA A 92 -11.12 12.71 3.09
C ALA A 92 -11.18 14.05 2.36
N GLU A 93 -10.84 14.06 1.07
CA GLU A 93 -10.93 15.26 0.26
C GLU A 93 -12.35 15.80 0.15
N LYS A 94 -13.32 14.92 -0.02
CA LYS A 94 -14.75 15.31 -0.06
C LYS A 94 -15.21 15.90 1.26
N ALA A 95 -14.78 15.32 2.36
CA ALA A 95 -15.20 15.77 3.68
C ALA A 95 -14.60 17.13 4.05
N TRP A 96 -13.47 17.49 3.47
CA TRP A 96 -12.68 18.65 3.90
C TRP A 96 -12.50 19.71 2.82
N SER A 97 -13.13 19.54 1.67
CA SER A 97 -13.08 20.54 0.58
C SER A 97 -14.18 21.60 0.69
#